data_6791efc3f504c949db5e13bae4fcb03f
#
_entry.id   6791efc3f504c949db5e13bae4fcb03f
#
_cell.length_a   1.000
_cell.length_b   1.000
_cell.length_c   1.000
_cell.angle_alpha   90.00
_cell.angle_beta   90.00
_cell.angle_gamma   90.00
#
_symmetry.space_group_name_H-M   'P 1'
#
loop_
_entity.id
_entity.type
_entity.pdbx_description
1 polymer ?
#
loop_
_entity_poly.entity_id
_entity_poly.type
_entity_poly.pdbx_seq_one_letter_code
_entity_poly.pdbx_strand_id
1 'polypeptide(L)'
;NTDNIRHINWDQLYDINRNQPENSLYGSGRRAINMIEERHTDQLDWNFYTQFSHQLRNNSKINGGMNLRRNRTEYYSEVKDLLGGDYWVDVDKFAERDMGGLNPVPYQNDMDYYQQYGHARAAKEGDKYSYDYYGNNLTARAWAMYETSFKGIGINLGGEVGHSTLWRHGLWKKGLFLDNSQGDSQKLNYLTYKLKANFNYKFSAAHSI
;
A
#
# COMPACT_ATOMS: atom_id res chain seq x y z
N ASN A 1 21.68 10.09 -36.07
CA ASN A 1 22.22 9.42 -34.90
C ASN A 1 21.07 8.99 -33.99
N THR A 2 20.51 7.80 -34.23
CA THR A 2 19.36 7.24 -33.51
C THR A 2 19.75 6.62 -32.19
N ASP A 3 21.02 6.46 -31.89
CA ASP A 3 21.51 5.80 -30.65
C ASP A 3 21.44 6.71 -29.43
N ASN A 4 21.50 8.04 -29.60
CA ASN A 4 21.41 9.01 -28.49
C ASN A 4 20.00 9.15 -27.89
N ILE A 5 18.97 8.57 -28.51
CA ILE A 5 17.58 8.68 -28.02
C ILE A 5 17.28 7.54 -27.01
N ARG A 6 18.10 6.49 -26.94
CA ARG A 6 17.86 5.30 -26.12
C ARG A 6 18.54 5.29 -24.77
N HIS A 7 19.46 6.22 -24.51
CA HIS A 7 20.23 6.29 -23.27
C HIS A 7 19.99 7.61 -22.56
N ILE A 8 19.83 7.53 -21.22
CA ILE A 8 19.79 8.72 -20.37
C ILE A 8 21.15 9.40 -20.46
N ASN A 9 21.16 10.71 -20.76
CA ASN A 9 22.36 11.51 -20.71
C ASN A 9 22.62 11.97 -19.27
N TRP A 10 23.31 11.15 -18.50
CA TRP A 10 23.61 11.40 -17.10
C TRP A 10 24.41 12.68 -16.89
N ASP A 11 25.42 12.94 -17.71
CA ASP A 11 26.26 14.13 -17.62
C ASP A 11 25.41 15.41 -17.71
N GLN A 12 24.45 15.45 -18.64
CA GLN A 12 23.54 16.58 -18.79
C GLN A 12 22.66 16.77 -17.54
N LEU A 13 22.18 15.69 -16.91
CA LEU A 13 21.37 15.81 -15.70
C LEU A 13 22.18 16.36 -14.52
N TYR A 14 23.41 15.88 -14.34
CA TYR A 14 24.33 16.42 -13.35
C TYR A 14 24.69 17.88 -13.61
N ASP A 15 24.98 18.25 -14.84
CA ASP A 15 25.31 19.63 -15.22
C ASP A 15 24.15 20.59 -14.96
N ILE A 16 22.90 20.18 -15.26
CA ILE A 16 21.71 20.99 -14.95
C ILE A 16 21.65 21.31 -13.45
N ASN A 17 21.85 20.34 -12.59
CA ASN A 17 21.77 20.53 -11.15
C ASN A 17 22.95 21.35 -10.60
N ARG A 18 24.18 21.04 -11.03
CA ARG A 18 25.41 21.75 -10.59
C ARG A 18 25.45 23.21 -11.01
N ASN A 19 24.79 23.56 -12.11
CA ASN A 19 24.70 24.93 -12.61
C ASN A 19 23.54 25.74 -12.06
N GLN A 20 22.73 25.17 -11.13
CA GLN A 20 21.69 25.94 -10.45
C GLN A 20 22.31 27.00 -9.54
N PRO A 21 21.67 28.18 -9.42
CA PRO A 21 22.11 29.20 -8.46
C PRO A 21 21.97 28.67 -7.02
N GLU A 22 22.88 29.08 -6.16
CA GLU A 22 22.73 28.87 -4.72
C GLU A 22 21.53 29.64 -4.19
N ASN A 23 20.77 29.00 -3.30
CA ASN A 23 19.57 29.58 -2.72
C ASN A 23 19.60 29.37 -1.20
N SER A 24 19.39 30.44 -0.46
CA SER A 24 19.37 30.43 1.00
C SER A 24 17.96 30.22 1.59
N LEU A 25 16.90 30.26 0.78
CA LEU A 25 15.52 30.12 1.27
C LEU A 25 15.25 28.73 1.88
N TYR A 26 15.87 27.69 1.32
CA TYR A 26 15.70 26.30 1.74
C TYR A 26 16.93 25.74 2.50
N GLY A 27 17.81 26.62 3.00
CA GLY A 27 19.14 26.27 3.46
C GLY A 27 20.21 26.66 2.42
N SER A 28 21.49 26.47 2.75
CA SER A 28 22.57 26.76 1.78
C SER A 28 22.67 25.62 0.76
N GLY A 29 22.75 25.97 -0.54
CA GLY A 29 23.01 24.99 -1.59
C GLY A 29 22.21 25.20 -2.86
N ARG A 30 22.35 24.27 -3.79
CA ARG A 30 21.72 24.26 -5.11
C ARG A 30 20.53 23.34 -5.14
N ARG A 31 19.39 23.84 -5.61
CA ARG A 31 18.19 23.03 -5.79
C ARG A 31 18.41 22.02 -6.91
N ALA A 32 18.17 20.75 -6.64
CA ALA A 32 18.08 19.73 -7.67
C ALA A 32 16.80 19.94 -8.51
N ILE A 33 16.96 19.95 -9.82
CA ILE A 33 15.85 19.99 -10.82
C ILE A 33 15.50 18.57 -11.26
N ASN A 34 16.50 17.70 -11.31
CA ASN A 34 16.37 16.28 -11.58
C ASN A 34 16.89 15.50 -10.38
N MET A 35 16.27 14.37 -10.08
CA MET A 35 16.72 13.46 -9.04
C MET A 35 16.33 12.02 -9.40
N ILE A 36 16.92 11.07 -8.70
CA ILE A 36 16.49 9.68 -8.67
C ILE A 36 15.68 9.46 -7.41
N GLU A 37 14.48 8.90 -7.57
CA GLU A 37 13.63 8.49 -6.46
C GLU A 37 13.65 6.97 -6.26
N GLU A 38 13.51 6.53 -5.01
CA GLU A 38 13.08 5.17 -4.67
C GLU A 38 11.65 5.20 -4.16
N ARG A 39 10.81 4.27 -4.66
CA ARG A 39 9.46 4.06 -4.15
C ARG A 39 9.43 2.79 -3.33
N HIS A 40 9.05 2.92 -2.09
CA HIS A 40 9.03 1.84 -1.11
C HIS A 40 7.62 1.34 -0.85
N THR A 41 7.54 0.04 -0.63
CA THR A 41 6.31 -0.66 -0.24
C THR A 41 6.68 -1.68 0.84
N ASP A 42 6.72 -1.22 2.08
CA ASP A 42 7.17 -2.01 3.22
C ASP A 42 5.98 -2.65 3.91
N GLN A 43 5.94 -3.98 3.88
CA GLN A 43 4.78 -4.73 4.33
C GLN A 43 5.06 -5.48 5.63
N LEU A 44 4.19 -5.26 6.63
CA LEU A 44 4.08 -6.09 7.83
C LEU A 44 2.79 -6.89 7.76
N ASP A 45 2.90 -8.21 7.68
CA ASP A 45 1.77 -9.13 7.63
C ASP A 45 1.78 -10.03 8.87
N TRP A 46 0.69 -10.01 9.61
CA TRP A 46 0.49 -10.83 10.78
C TRP A 46 -0.72 -11.72 10.56
N ASN A 47 -0.53 -13.03 10.66
CA ASN A 47 -1.55 -14.01 10.38
C ASN A 47 -1.63 -15.06 11.51
N PHE A 48 -2.81 -15.20 12.09
CA PHE A 48 -3.15 -16.25 13.03
C PHE A 48 -4.18 -17.18 12.40
N TYR A 49 -3.85 -18.45 12.33
CA TYR A 49 -4.73 -19.48 11.80
C TYR A 49 -4.87 -20.63 12.81
N THR A 50 -6.10 -21.09 13.02
CA THR A 50 -6.38 -22.28 13.80
C THR A 50 -7.45 -23.11 13.11
N GLN A 51 -7.36 -24.41 13.29
CA GLN A 51 -8.34 -25.36 12.78
C GLN A 51 -8.54 -26.51 13.75
N PHE A 52 -9.70 -27.11 13.68
CA PHE A 52 -10.03 -28.34 14.37
C PHE A 52 -10.68 -29.34 13.41
N SER A 53 -10.59 -30.60 13.77
CA SER A 53 -11.23 -31.72 13.10
C SER A 53 -11.76 -32.68 14.11
N HIS A 54 -13.03 -33.05 14.00
CA HIS A 54 -13.69 -33.96 14.92
C HIS A 54 -14.46 -35.04 14.17
N GLN A 55 -14.16 -36.28 14.48
CA GLN A 55 -14.87 -37.43 13.93
C GLN A 55 -16.17 -37.62 14.70
N LEU A 56 -17.29 -37.55 13.99
CA LEU A 56 -18.61 -37.87 14.51
C LEU A 56 -18.92 -39.36 14.33
N ARG A 57 -20.02 -39.83 14.91
CA ARG A 57 -20.55 -41.17 14.63
C ARG A 57 -20.96 -41.32 13.16
N ASN A 58 -21.00 -42.56 12.67
CA ASN A 58 -21.56 -42.94 11.36
C ASN A 58 -20.82 -42.32 10.16
N ASN A 59 -19.48 -42.43 10.10
CA ASN A 59 -18.67 -41.95 8.99
C ASN A 59 -18.83 -40.45 8.67
N SER A 60 -19.17 -39.67 9.68
CA SER A 60 -19.32 -38.23 9.53
C SER A 60 -18.20 -37.52 10.27
N LYS A 61 -17.74 -36.40 9.69
CA LYS A 61 -16.66 -35.59 10.22
C LYS A 61 -17.03 -34.10 10.14
N ILE A 62 -16.65 -33.35 11.14
CA ILE A 62 -16.74 -31.90 11.17
C ILE A 62 -15.33 -31.33 11.20
N ASN A 63 -15.07 -30.37 10.30
CA ASN A 63 -13.87 -29.57 10.28
C ASN A 63 -14.29 -28.12 10.45
N GLY A 64 -13.47 -27.33 11.11
CA GLY A 64 -13.70 -25.91 11.22
C GLY A 64 -12.43 -25.17 11.57
N GLY A 65 -12.48 -23.87 11.42
CA GLY A 65 -11.32 -23.05 11.71
C GLY A 65 -11.61 -21.58 11.64
N MET A 66 -10.62 -20.81 12.04
CA MET A 66 -10.64 -19.36 11.95
C MET A 66 -9.30 -18.83 11.47
N ASN A 67 -9.35 -17.68 10.83
CA ASN A 67 -8.18 -16.93 10.40
C ASN A 67 -8.35 -15.46 10.78
N LEU A 68 -7.33 -14.92 11.45
CA LEU A 68 -7.20 -13.50 11.74
C LEU A 68 -5.94 -12.99 11.03
N ARG A 69 -6.08 -11.99 10.19
CA ARG A 69 -4.96 -11.40 9.46
C ARG A 69 -4.98 -9.90 9.64
N ARG A 70 -3.82 -9.34 10.01
CA ARG A 70 -3.56 -7.91 10.00
C ARG A 70 -2.42 -7.64 9.04
N ASN A 71 -2.70 -6.89 8.01
CA ASN A 71 -1.70 -6.40 7.07
C ASN A 71 -1.59 -4.88 7.24
N ARG A 72 -0.36 -4.38 7.32
CA ARG A 72 -0.02 -2.97 7.29
C ARG A 72 1.10 -2.77 6.30
N THR A 73 0.84 -1.96 5.30
CA THR A 73 1.80 -1.65 4.25
C THR A 73 2.10 -0.15 4.28
N GLU A 74 3.35 0.20 4.45
CA GLU A 74 3.84 1.58 4.32
C GLU A 74 4.18 1.86 2.86
N TYR A 75 3.71 2.97 2.36
CA TYR A 75 3.99 3.49 1.03
C TYR A 75 4.64 4.85 1.17
N TYR A 76 5.87 4.99 0.68
CA TYR A 76 6.59 6.26 0.67
C TYR A 76 7.54 6.36 -0.50
N SER A 77 7.95 7.59 -0.81
CA SER A 77 9.06 7.86 -1.73
C SER A 77 10.23 8.44 -0.97
N GLU A 78 11.42 8.10 -1.40
CA GLU A 78 12.70 8.56 -0.85
C GLU A 78 13.54 9.19 -1.94
N VAL A 79 14.27 10.24 -1.60
CA VAL A 79 15.28 10.84 -2.47
C VAL A 79 16.50 9.93 -2.48
N LYS A 80 16.77 9.28 -3.62
CA LYS A 80 17.89 8.36 -3.76
C LYS A 80 19.18 9.04 -4.14
N ASP A 81 19.13 9.95 -5.10
CA ASP A 81 20.30 10.67 -5.62
C ASP A 81 19.85 12.02 -6.16
N LEU A 82 20.48 13.07 -5.72
CA LEU A 82 20.22 14.45 -6.12
C LEU A 82 20.96 14.85 -7.40
N LEU A 83 21.70 13.93 -8.02
CA LEU A 83 22.43 14.13 -9.28
C LEU A 83 23.30 15.41 -9.26
N GLY A 84 23.99 15.60 -8.13
CA GLY A 84 24.91 16.74 -7.93
C GLY A 84 24.25 18.05 -7.48
N GLY A 85 22.95 18.03 -7.14
CA GLY A 85 22.29 19.07 -6.34
C GLY A 85 22.48 18.86 -4.85
N ASP A 86 22.11 19.84 -4.03
CA ASP A 86 22.27 19.79 -2.56
C ASP A 86 20.95 19.44 -1.85
N TYR A 87 19.82 19.70 -2.47
CA TYR A 87 18.48 19.38 -1.94
C TYR A 87 17.41 19.34 -3.03
N TRP A 88 16.33 18.63 -2.74
CA TRP A 88 15.08 18.64 -3.51
C TRP A 88 14.00 19.44 -2.77
N VAL A 89 13.28 20.33 -3.47
CA VAL A 89 12.14 21.03 -2.88
C VAL A 89 10.92 20.11 -2.90
N ASP A 90 10.42 19.76 -1.72
CA ASP A 90 9.33 18.81 -1.53
C ASP A 90 7.96 19.48 -1.74
N VAL A 91 7.59 19.63 -3.00
CA VAL A 91 6.29 20.14 -3.43
C VAL A 91 5.66 19.19 -4.45
N ASP A 92 4.34 19.23 -4.55
CA ASP A 92 3.61 18.58 -5.62
C ASP A 92 3.82 19.35 -6.94
N LYS A 93 4.65 18.78 -7.83
CA LYS A 93 5.04 19.42 -9.07
C LYS A 93 3.88 19.64 -10.03
N PHE A 94 2.87 18.80 -9.99
CA PHE A 94 1.68 18.96 -10.83
C PHE A 94 0.81 20.11 -10.31
N ALA A 95 0.57 20.14 -8.99
CA ALA A 95 -0.15 21.24 -8.37
C ALA A 95 0.62 22.58 -8.50
N GLU A 96 1.96 22.57 -8.34
CA GLU A 96 2.81 23.75 -8.57
C GLU A 96 2.65 24.28 -10.00
N ARG A 97 2.67 23.40 -11.01
CA ARG A 97 2.51 23.78 -12.42
C ARG A 97 1.09 24.32 -12.71
N ASP A 98 0.06 23.62 -12.22
CA ASP A 98 -1.33 23.89 -12.61
C ASP A 98 -1.96 25.02 -11.77
N MET A 99 -1.49 25.23 -10.54
CA MET A 99 -1.98 26.21 -9.58
C MET A 99 -0.90 27.21 -9.15
N GLY A 100 0.29 27.12 -9.74
CA GLY A 100 1.45 27.94 -9.43
C GLY A 100 1.16 29.42 -9.63
N GLY A 101 1.33 30.21 -8.59
CA GLY A 101 1.05 31.63 -8.58
C GLY A 101 1.11 32.20 -7.16
N LEU A 102 0.15 33.03 -6.79
CA LEU A 102 0.16 33.80 -5.52
C LEU A 102 -0.10 32.96 -4.26
N ASN A 103 -0.67 31.76 -4.40
CA ASN A 103 -0.97 30.88 -3.25
C ASN A 103 -0.13 29.59 -3.29
N PRO A 104 0.90 29.46 -2.45
CA PRO A 104 1.75 28.28 -2.40
C PRO A 104 1.15 27.09 -1.65
N VAL A 105 0.05 27.26 -0.93
CA VAL A 105 -0.53 26.23 -0.07
C VAL A 105 -0.93 24.95 -0.80
N PRO A 106 -1.61 24.99 -1.98
CA PRO A 106 -2.08 23.79 -2.63
C PRO A 106 -0.98 22.81 -3.03
N TYR A 107 0.22 23.28 -3.34
CA TYR A 107 1.30 22.40 -3.78
C TYR A 107 2.26 21.92 -2.69
N GLN A 108 2.00 22.25 -1.41
CA GLN A 108 2.81 21.75 -0.31
C GLN A 108 2.54 20.26 -0.05
N ASN A 109 3.60 19.47 0.01
CA ASN A 109 3.50 18.06 0.39
C ASN A 109 3.46 17.86 1.91
N ASP A 110 4.02 18.81 2.67
CA ASP A 110 4.05 18.82 4.13
C ASP A 110 3.61 20.20 4.66
N MET A 111 2.33 20.32 4.99
CA MET A 111 1.75 21.56 5.46
C MET A 111 2.17 21.91 6.89
N ASP A 112 2.46 20.91 7.72
CA ASP A 112 2.90 21.15 9.10
C ASP A 112 4.31 21.80 9.07
N TYR A 113 5.19 21.30 8.21
CA TYR A 113 6.49 21.92 7.96
C TYR A 113 6.36 23.33 7.39
N TYR A 114 5.50 23.49 6.37
CA TYR A 114 5.25 24.80 5.74
C TYR A 114 4.72 25.82 6.72
N GLN A 115 3.79 25.47 7.61
CA GLN A 115 3.24 26.37 8.63
C GLN A 115 4.31 26.78 9.66
N GLN A 116 5.23 25.88 9.98
CA GLN A 116 6.30 26.14 10.95
C GLN A 116 7.40 27.03 10.39
N TYR A 117 7.80 26.83 9.12
CA TYR A 117 8.99 27.47 8.55
C TYR A 117 8.71 28.47 7.43
N GLY A 118 7.49 28.57 6.94
CA GLY A 118 7.09 29.51 5.87
C GLY A 118 7.55 29.11 4.46
N HIS A 119 8.15 27.95 4.28
CA HIS A 119 8.61 27.43 3.00
C HIS A 119 8.48 25.90 2.91
N ALA A 120 8.53 25.35 1.69
CA ALA A 120 8.53 23.91 1.48
C ALA A 120 9.78 23.26 2.07
N ARG A 121 9.66 21.99 2.42
CA ARG A 121 10.77 21.21 2.96
C ARG A 121 11.85 20.99 1.89
N ALA A 122 13.10 21.14 2.27
CA ALA A 122 14.27 20.78 1.49
C ALA A 122 14.66 19.34 1.84
N ALA A 123 14.30 18.39 1.01
CA ALA A 123 14.64 16.99 1.19
C ALA A 123 16.05 16.70 0.66
N LYS A 124 16.81 15.94 1.42
CA LYS A 124 18.16 15.46 1.08
C LYS A 124 18.11 13.98 0.71
N GLU A 125 19.24 13.45 0.25
CA GLU A 125 19.39 12.01 0.00
C GLU A 125 19.09 11.21 1.28
N GLY A 126 18.27 10.17 1.16
CA GLY A 126 17.74 9.38 2.26
C GLY A 126 16.50 9.95 2.94
N ASP A 127 16.06 11.16 2.59
CA ASP A 127 14.84 11.72 3.15
C ASP A 127 13.60 11.23 2.40
N LYS A 128 12.56 10.86 3.15
CA LYS A 128 11.22 10.66 2.58
C LYS A 128 10.69 11.98 2.03
N TYR A 129 10.01 11.93 0.89
CA TYR A 129 9.41 13.10 0.26
C TYR A 129 8.12 12.72 -0.46
N SER A 130 7.38 13.71 -0.92
CA SER A 130 6.15 13.58 -1.68
C SER A 130 5.00 12.96 -0.89
N TYR A 131 5.08 11.70 -0.45
CA TYR A 131 4.03 11.03 0.32
C TYR A 131 4.61 10.02 1.30
N ASP A 132 3.89 9.84 2.41
CA ASP A 132 4.12 8.76 3.37
C ASP A 132 2.78 8.39 4.01
N TYR A 133 2.34 7.15 3.84
CA TYR A 133 1.08 6.67 4.40
C TYR A 133 1.06 5.15 4.58
N TYR A 134 0.24 4.69 5.49
CA TYR A 134 -0.05 3.28 5.70
C TYR A 134 -1.37 2.88 5.04
N GLY A 135 -1.36 1.78 4.30
CA GLY A 135 -2.53 0.99 3.97
C GLY A 135 -2.72 -0.09 5.03
N ASN A 136 -3.89 -0.13 5.67
CA ASN A 136 -4.21 -1.09 6.69
C ASN A 136 -5.33 -2.01 6.24
N ASN A 137 -5.18 -3.31 6.51
CA ASN A 137 -6.21 -4.32 6.28
C ASN A 137 -6.29 -5.25 7.50
N LEU A 138 -7.46 -5.34 8.08
CA LEU A 138 -7.77 -6.30 9.14
C LEU A 138 -8.85 -7.25 8.63
N THR A 139 -8.57 -8.54 8.63
CA THR A 139 -9.51 -9.57 8.17
C THR A 139 -9.70 -10.64 9.24
N ALA A 140 -10.94 -10.96 9.53
CA ALA A 140 -11.34 -12.10 10.36
C ALA A 140 -12.23 -13.02 9.54
N ARG A 141 -11.96 -14.33 9.55
CA ARG A 141 -12.76 -15.35 8.85
C ARG A 141 -12.96 -16.56 9.75
N ALA A 142 -14.16 -17.16 9.66
CA ALA A 142 -14.45 -18.43 10.27
C ALA A 142 -15.12 -19.33 9.21
N TRP A 143 -14.79 -20.60 9.25
CA TRP A 143 -15.34 -21.59 8.33
C TRP A 143 -15.66 -22.88 9.05
N ALA A 144 -16.64 -23.60 8.51
CA ALA A 144 -16.96 -24.95 8.95
C ALA A 144 -17.29 -25.82 7.73
N MET A 145 -16.98 -27.11 7.83
CA MET A 145 -17.27 -28.11 6.81
C MET A 145 -17.73 -29.39 7.47
N TYR A 146 -18.85 -29.91 6.97
CA TYR A 146 -19.40 -31.21 7.36
C TYR A 146 -19.20 -32.19 6.21
N GLU A 147 -18.65 -33.33 6.51
CA GLU A 147 -18.40 -34.43 5.60
C GLU A 147 -19.12 -35.69 6.10
N THR A 148 -19.80 -36.39 5.22
CA THR A 148 -20.42 -37.66 5.55
C THR A 148 -20.44 -38.61 4.36
N SER A 149 -20.43 -39.90 4.63
CA SER A 149 -20.57 -40.93 3.59
C SER A 149 -21.48 -42.04 4.05
N PHE A 150 -22.38 -42.47 3.15
CA PHE A 150 -23.33 -43.54 3.37
C PHE A 150 -23.62 -44.29 2.07
N LYS A 151 -23.42 -45.61 2.08
CA LYS A 151 -23.73 -46.52 0.94
C LYS A 151 -23.23 -46.05 -0.40
N GLY A 152 -21.96 -45.58 -0.47
CA GLY A 152 -21.35 -45.08 -1.71
C GLY A 152 -21.67 -43.64 -2.04
N ILE A 153 -22.49 -42.94 -1.27
CA ILE A 153 -22.77 -41.53 -1.38
C ILE A 153 -21.86 -40.75 -0.44
N GLY A 154 -21.10 -39.79 -0.97
CA GLY A 154 -20.32 -38.84 -0.20
C GLY A 154 -20.92 -37.44 -0.33
N ILE A 155 -21.08 -36.74 0.78
CA ILE A 155 -21.60 -35.37 0.83
C ILE A 155 -20.64 -34.52 1.64
N ASN A 156 -20.22 -33.39 1.07
CA ASN A 156 -19.42 -32.37 1.75
C ASN A 156 -20.15 -31.04 1.65
N LEU A 157 -20.48 -30.46 2.80
CA LEU A 157 -21.11 -29.14 2.90
C LEU A 157 -20.21 -28.21 3.68
N GLY A 158 -19.89 -27.05 3.14
CA GLY A 158 -19.01 -26.08 3.80
C GLY A 158 -19.54 -24.66 3.70
N GLY A 159 -19.22 -23.88 4.71
CA GLY A 159 -19.51 -22.46 4.74
C GLY A 159 -18.37 -21.66 5.34
N GLU A 160 -18.17 -20.45 4.87
CA GLU A 160 -17.24 -19.46 5.40
C GLU A 160 -17.97 -18.13 5.53
N VAL A 161 -17.73 -17.45 6.64
CA VAL A 161 -18.10 -16.05 6.86
C VAL A 161 -16.84 -15.27 7.22
N GLY A 162 -16.74 -14.07 6.70
CA GLY A 162 -15.58 -13.21 6.97
C GLY A 162 -15.95 -11.74 7.01
N HIS A 163 -15.15 -10.99 7.73
CA HIS A 163 -15.23 -9.53 7.81
C HIS A 163 -13.86 -8.94 7.52
N SER A 164 -13.81 -7.93 6.67
CA SER A 164 -12.59 -7.19 6.34
C SER A 164 -12.80 -5.71 6.55
N THR A 165 -11.84 -5.05 7.20
CA THR A 165 -11.81 -3.60 7.39
C THR A 165 -10.56 -3.05 6.75
N LEU A 166 -10.72 -2.06 5.85
CA LEU A 166 -9.63 -1.38 5.16
C LEU A 166 -9.67 0.11 5.46
N TRP A 167 -8.50 0.71 5.69
CA TRP A 167 -8.36 2.16 5.83
C TRP A 167 -6.93 2.60 5.49
N ARG A 168 -6.78 3.87 5.12
CA ARG A 168 -5.49 4.52 4.97
C ARG A 168 -5.19 5.35 6.22
N HIS A 169 -3.94 5.42 6.62
CA HIS A 169 -3.43 6.34 7.63
C HIS A 169 -2.35 7.20 7.01
N GLY A 170 -2.63 8.47 6.74
CA GLY A 170 -1.68 9.42 6.20
C GLY A 170 -0.81 10.03 7.28
N LEU A 171 0.50 10.11 7.03
CA LEU A 171 1.45 10.70 7.97
C LEU A 171 1.64 12.20 7.74
N TRP A 172 1.45 12.67 6.50
CA TRP A 172 1.63 14.08 6.16
C TRP A 172 0.34 14.76 5.77
N LYS A 173 0.22 16.03 6.18
CA LYS A 173 -0.87 16.91 5.79
C LYS A 173 -0.52 17.60 4.48
N LYS A 174 -1.26 17.29 3.42
CA LYS A 174 -1.03 17.84 2.10
C LYS A 174 -1.84 19.09 1.84
N GLY A 175 -1.23 20.10 1.20
CA GLY A 175 -1.88 21.36 0.88
C GLY A 175 -3.10 21.22 -0.03
N LEU A 176 -3.06 20.27 -0.98
CA LEU A 176 -4.18 19.98 -1.89
C LEU A 176 -5.35 19.28 -1.18
N PHE A 177 -5.09 18.57 -0.05
CA PHE A 177 -6.07 17.74 0.65
C PHE A 177 -5.98 17.96 2.17
N LEU A 178 -6.23 19.21 2.62
CA LEU A 178 -6.03 19.65 4.00
C LEU A 178 -6.82 18.84 5.04
N ASP A 179 -8.03 18.39 4.68
CA ASP A 179 -8.98 17.81 5.64
C ASP A 179 -8.93 16.29 5.71
N ASN A 180 -8.27 15.62 4.73
CA ASN A 180 -8.36 14.16 4.62
C ASN A 180 -7.05 13.46 4.24
N SER A 181 -5.93 14.18 4.17
CA SER A 181 -4.63 13.58 3.82
C SER A 181 -3.89 13.01 5.01
N GLN A 182 -4.01 13.59 6.20
CA GLN A 182 -3.36 13.16 7.44
C GLN A 182 -4.34 12.40 8.35
N GLY A 183 -3.82 11.41 9.08
CA GLY A 183 -4.61 10.56 9.98
C GLY A 183 -5.40 9.47 9.24
N ASP A 184 -6.37 8.89 9.94
CA ASP A 184 -7.17 7.78 9.44
C ASP A 184 -8.24 8.25 8.43
N SER A 185 -8.30 7.59 7.29
CA SER A 185 -9.44 7.70 6.38
C SER A 185 -10.68 7.01 6.95
N GLN A 186 -11.82 7.21 6.30
CA GLN A 186 -13.01 6.38 6.55
C GLN A 186 -12.64 4.89 6.45
N LYS A 187 -13.11 4.10 7.44
CA LYS A 187 -12.94 2.65 7.45
C LYS A 187 -14.00 2.01 6.57
N LEU A 188 -13.54 1.26 5.57
CA LEU A 188 -14.39 0.48 4.69
C LEU A 188 -14.53 -0.92 5.26
N ASN A 189 -15.78 -1.36 5.46
CA ASN A 189 -16.10 -2.65 6.07
C ASN A 189 -16.81 -3.54 5.07
N TYR A 190 -16.34 -4.77 4.92
CA TYR A 190 -16.88 -5.76 4.00
C TYR A 190 -17.21 -7.05 4.73
N LEU A 191 -18.46 -7.50 4.58
CA LEU A 191 -18.88 -8.85 4.98
C LEU A 191 -18.75 -9.76 3.76
N THR A 192 -18.11 -10.90 3.94
CA THR A 192 -17.95 -11.93 2.91
C THR A 192 -18.55 -13.25 3.38
N TYR A 193 -19.13 -14.00 2.46
CA TYR A 193 -19.61 -15.36 2.73
C TYR A 193 -19.30 -16.26 1.54
N LYS A 194 -19.12 -17.55 1.84
CA LYS A 194 -18.96 -18.60 0.82
C LYS A 194 -19.73 -19.82 1.26
N LEU A 195 -20.37 -20.48 0.32
CA LEU A 195 -21.01 -21.79 0.52
C LEU A 195 -20.42 -22.76 -0.49
N LYS A 196 -20.15 -23.98 -0.03
CA LYS A 196 -19.65 -25.07 -0.88
C LYS A 196 -20.47 -26.31 -0.60
N ALA A 197 -20.84 -27.01 -1.66
CA ALA A 197 -21.47 -28.31 -1.61
C ALA A 197 -20.78 -29.21 -2.63
N ASN A 198 -20.44 -30.41 -2.22
CA ASN A 198 -19.91 -31.45 -3.09
C ASN A 198 -20.71 -32.73 -2.83
N PHE A 199 -21.10 -33.37 -3.90
CA PHE A 199 -21.77 -34.65 -3.90
C PHE A 199 -20.95 -35.62 -4.72
N ASN A 200 -20.67 -36.79 -4.17
CA ASN A 200 -19.97 -37.85 -4.84
C ASN A 200 -20.75 -39.17 -4.69
N TYR A 201 -20.92 -39.89 -5.79
CA TYR A 201 -21.55 -41.20 -5.79
C TYR A 201 -20.66 -42.24 -6.40
N LYS A 202 -20.34 -43.27 -5.60
CA LYS A 202 -19.54 -44.41 -6.02
C LYS A 202 -20.47 -45.59 -6.34
N PHE A 203 -20.68 -45.87 -7.61
CA PHE A 203 -21.57 -46.92 -8.06
C PHE A 203 -20.88 -48.26 -8.37
N SER A 204 -19.54 -48.24 -8.48
CA SER A 204 -18.74 -49.48 -8.57
C SER A 204 -17.38 -49.29 -7.93
N ALA A 205 -16.59 -50.36 -7.81
CA ALA A 205 -15.23 -50.26 -7.31
C ALA A 205 -14.31 -49.38 -8.16
N ALA A 206 -14.62 -49.27 -9.46
CA ALA A 206 -13.81 -48.53 -10.44
C ALA A 206 -14.41 -47.21 -10.94
N HIS A 207 -15.68 -46.87 -10.58
CA HIS A 207 -16.39 -45.71 -11.15
C HIS A 207 -17.09 -44.89 -10.05
N SER A 208 -16.91 -43.58 -10.12
CA SER A 208 -17.59 -42.60 -9.28
C SER A 208 -17.91 -41.33 -10.08
N ILE A 209 -18.93 -40.62 -9.68
CA ILE A 209 -19.31 -39.29 -10.19
C ILE A 209 -19.26 -38.31 -9.03
#